data_970941d93849d07716ea43ea4155f443
#
_entry.id   970941d93849d07716ea43ea4155f443
#
_cell.length_a   1.000
_cell.length_b   1.000
_cell.length_c   1.000
_cell.angle_alpha   90.00
_cell.angle_beta   90.00
_cell.angle_gamma   90.00
#
_symmetry.space_group_name_H-M   'P 1'
#
loop_
_entity.id
_entity.type
_entity.pdbx_description
1 polymer ?
#
loop_
_entity_poly.entity_id
_entity_poly.type
_entity_poly.pdbx_seq_one_letter_code
_entity_poly.pdbx_strand_id
1 'polypeptide(L)'
;ISSCRCCDSTLAKIQDEGSVRQLVKRGLEGTYSNMIGDAILADIEKELKRVCAKHGLEYQKNVRVPKLDRAVSFVLESPTKPKLILDVSYSVTTSSSQGSKKEAARKTEAVIKAERDAGNNIIFVNFLDGAGWIGRQADLREIHRCSDYVLNFQNMGLLEDIIDAHIDEL
;
A
#
# COMPACT_ATOMS: atom_id res chain seq x y z
N ILE A 1 -25.59 -7.70 41.33
CA ILE A 1 -25.58 -7.23 39.92
C ILE A 1 -24.31 -6.37 39.81
N SER A 2 -23.25 -6.99 39.28
CA SER A 2 -21.94 -6.34 39.13
C SER A 2 -22.02 -5.40 37.93
N SER A 3 -22.03 -4.08 38.16
CA SER A 3 -21.96 -3.09 37.11
C SER A 3 -20.55 -3.10 36.49
N CYS A 4 -20.48 -3.28 35.19
CA CYS A 4 -19.23 -3.34 34.45
C CYS A 4 -18.63 -1.93 34.37
N ARG A 5 -17.58 -1.63 35.16
CA ARG A 5 -16.90 -0.31 35.22
C ARG A 5 -16.35 0.17 33.84
N CYS A 6 -16.19 -0.72 32.90
CA CYS A 6 -15.79 -0.36 31.53
C CYS A 6 -16.89 0.36 30.74
N CYS A 7 -18.19 0.02 30.97
CA CYS A 7 -19.31 0.66 30.27
C CYS A 7 -19.51 2.11 30.73
N ASP A 8 -19.32 2.38 32.02
CA ASP A 8 -19.54 3.72 32.59
C ASP A 8 -18.51 4.75 32.08
N SER A 9 -17.25 4.34 31.88
CA SER A 9 -16.21 5.24 31.37
C SER A 9 -16.39 5.62 29.90
N THR A 10 -17.01 4.75 29.12
CA THR A 10 -17.28 4.99 27.70
C THR A 10 -18.52 5.86 27.52
N LEU A 11 -19.56 5.61 28.31
CA LEU A 11 -20.79 6.43 28.31
C LEU A 11 -20.53 7.85 28.83
N ALA A 12 -19.70 8.03 29.86
CA ALA A 12 -19.32 9.36 30.35
C ALA A 12 -18.57 10.20 29.32
N LYS A 13 -17.79 9.55 28.42
CA LYS A 13 -17.10 10.24 27.32
C LYS A 13 -18.01 10.66 26.17
N ILE A 14 -19.19 10.06 26.04
CA ILE A 14 -20.17 10.37 24.99
C ILE A 14 -21.05 11.58 25.38
N GLN A 15 -21.05 11.99 26.64
CA GLN A 15 -21.87 13.13 27.13
C GLN A 15 -21.25 14.50 26.79
N ASP A 16 -19.99 14.56 26.36
CA ASP A 16 -19.37 15.79 25.88
C ASP A 16 -19.55 15.94 24.36
N GLU A 17 -20.25 16.99 23.95
CA GLU A 17 -20.54 17.31 22.54
C GLU A 17 -19.24 17.40 21.70
N GLY A 18 -18.14 17.88 22.28
CA GLY A 18 -16.83 17.93 21.66
C GLY A 18 -16.27 16.55 21.34
N SER A 19 -16.44 15.59 22.24
CA SER A 19 -16.02 14.20 22.06
C SER A 19 -16.83 13.48 20.97
N VAL A 20 -18.15 13.73 20.93
CA VAL A 20 -19.03 13.19 19.87
C VAL A 20 -18.63 13.75 18.50
N ARG A 21 -18.43 15.06 18.40
CA ARG A 21 -17.96 15.70 17.15
C ARG A 21 -16.61 15.14 16.68
N GLN A 22 -15.67 14.92 17.60
CA GLN A 22 -14.38 14.31 17.25
C GLN A 22 -14.51 12.85 16.77
N LEU A 23 -15.38 12.05 17.38
CA LEU A 23 -15.64 10.68 16.96
C LEU A 23 -16.28 10.63 15.57
N VAL A 24 -17.29 11.48 15.32
CA VAL A 24 -17.93 11.60 14.02
C VAL A 24 -16.94 12.06 12.95
N LYS A 25 -16.13 13.08 13.26
CA LYS A 25 -15.10 13.59 12.35
C LYS A 25 -14.09 12.49 11.97
N ARG A 26 -13.55 11.76 12.96
CA ARG A 26 -12.62 10.65 12.71
C ARG A 26 -13.26 9.51 11.89
N GLY A 27 -14.52 9.20 12.18
CA GLY A 27 -15.28 8.19 11.40
C GLY A 27 -15.45 8.62 9.94
N LEU A 28 -15.83 9.86 9.69
CA LEU A 28 -15.98 10.41 8.34
C LEU A 28 -14.64 10.48 7.60
N GLU A 29 -13.56 10.93 8.26
CA GLU A 29 -12.21 10.96 7.69
C GLU A 29 -11.72 9.56 7.33
N GLY A 30 -11.97 8.56 8.18
CA GLY A 30 -11.64 7.17 7.91
C GLY A 30 -12.41 6.59 6.72
N THR A 31 -13.72 6.82 6.68
CA THR A 31 -14.58 6.36 5.55
C THR A 31 -14.15 7.03 4.25
N TYR A 32 -13.92 8.34 4.25
CA TYR A 32 -13.47 9.08 3.08
C TYR A 32 -12.10 8.59 2.58
N SER A 33 -11.15 8.35 3.48
CA SER A 33 -9.84 7.82 3.13
C SER A 33 -9.90 6.43 2.51
N ASN A 34 -10.79 5.56 3.02
CA ASN A 34 -11.00 4.23 2.45
C ASN A 34 -11.63 4.32 1.06
N MET A 35 -12.68 5.13 0.88
CA MET A 35 -13.32 5.32 -0.43
C MET A 35 -12.34 5.83 -1.49
N ILE A 36 -11.49 6.80 -1.15
CA ILE A 36 -10.46 7.28 -2.05
C ILE A 36 -9.42 6.18 -2.32
N GLY A 37 -8.99 5.47 -1.29
CA GLY A 37 -8.05 4.37 -1.43
C GLY A 37 -8.56 3.30 -2.40
N ASP A 38 -9.83 2.91 -2.30
CA ASP A 38 -10.46 1.93 -3.19
C ASP A 38 -10.57 2.44 -4.63
N ALA A 39 -10.92 3.73 -4.83
CA ALA A 39 -10.96 4.33 -6.15
C ALA A 39 -9.57 4.36 -6.82
N ILE A 40 -8.54 4.72 -6.06
CA ILE A 40 -7.16 4.72 -6.52
C ILE A 40 -6.67 3.32 -6.89
N LEU A 41 -6.97 2.34 -6.06
CA LEU A 41 -6.66 0.93 -6.36
C LEU A 41 -7.36 0.47 -7.65
N ALA A 42 -8.59 0.93 -7.90
CA ALA A 42 -9.32 0.61 -9.13
C ALA A 42 -8.68 1.26 -10.37
N ASP A 43 -8.21 2.49 -10.28
CA ASP A 43 -7.53 3.18 -11.39
C ASP A 43 -6.18 2.52 -11.70
N ILE A 44 -5.40 2.18 -10.68
CA ILE A 44 -4.13 1.45 -10.86
C ILE A 44 -4.38 0.05 -11.44
N GLU A 45 -5.40 -0.64 -10.95
CA GLU A 45 -5.78 -1.96 -11.48
C GLU A 45 -6.18 -1.90 -12.95
N LYS A 46 -6.91 -0.84 -13.36
CA LYS A 46 -7.28 -0.64 -14.75
C LYS A 46 -6.05 -0.51 -15.65
N GLU A 47 -5.06 0.26 -15.22
CA GLU A 47 -3.81 0.41 -15.96
C GLU A 47 -3.00 -0.89 -15.96
N LEU A 48 -2.85 -1.54 -14.82
CA LEU A 48 -2.16 -2.82 -14.70
C LEU A 48 -2.81 -3.89 -15.59
N LYS A 49 -4.14 -3.98 -15.59
CA LYS A 49 -4.90 -4.89 -16.45
C LYS A 49 -4.64 -4.63 -17.94
N ARG A 50 -4.59 -3.35 -18.35
CA ARG A 50 -4.29 -2.97 -19.72
C ARG A 50 -2.90 -3.46 -20.15
N VAL A 51 -1.90 -3.21 -19.32
CA VAL A 51 -0.51 -3.60 -19.58
C VAL A 51 -0.33 -5.11 -19.55
N CYS A 52 -0.86 -5.78 -18.53
CA CYS A 52 -0.80 -7.25 -18.44
C CYS A 52 -1.47 -7.94 -19.64
N ALA A 53 -2.61 -7.42 -20.12
CA ALA A 53 -3.29 -7.96 -21.30
C ALA A 53 -2.45 -7.84 -22.58
N LYS A 54 -1.66 -6.75 -22.72
CA LYS A 54 -0.75 -6.54 -23.84
C LYS A 54 0.35 -7.61 -23.90
N HIS A 55 0.82 -8.07 -22.73
CA HIS A 55 1.96 -8.99 -22.61
C HIS A 55 1.55 -10.43 -22.27
N GLY A 56 0.26 -10.70 -22.08
CA GLY A 56 -0.23 -12.02 -21.68
C GLY A 56 0.14 -12.40 -20.25
N LEU A 57 0.38 -11.41 -19.38
CA LEU A 57 0.73 -11.61 -17.99
C LEU A 57 -0.53 -11.72 -17.11
N GLU A 58 -0.42 -12.51 -16.04
CA GLU A 58 -1.44 -12.63 -15.01
C GLU A 58 -1.06 -11.80 -13.79
N TYR A 59 -2.07 -11.26 -13.09
CA TYR A 59 -1.88 -10.57 -11.82
C TYR A 59 -2.92 -10.97 -10.80
N GLN A 60 -2.59 -10.81 -9.52
CA GLN A 60 -3.50 -11.01 -8.40
C GLN A 60 -3.54 -9.75 -7.53
N LYS A 61 -4.74 -9.43 -7.01
CA LYS A 61 -5.01 -8.25 -6.19
C LYS A 61 -5.22 -8.61 -4.72
N ASN A 62 -4.73 -7.75 -3.82
CA ASN A 62 -4.90 -7.90 -2.36
C ASN A 62 -4.51 -9.29 -1.86
N VAL A 63 -3.39 -9.79 -2.32
CA VAL A 63 -2.96 -11.16 -2.07
C VAL A 63 -1.87 -11.22 -1.00
N ARG A 64 -1.93 -12.23 -0.14
CA ARG A 64 -0.87 -12.51 0.84
C ARG A 64 0.30 -13.20 0.15
N VAL A 65 1.47 -12.59 0.23
CA VAL A 65 2.72 -13.17 -0.23
C VAL A 65 3.37 -13.90 0.94
N PRO A 66 3.47 -15.25 0.91
CA PRO A 66 3.93 -16.02 2.06
C PRO A 66 5.30 -15.60 2.58
N LYS A 67 6.25 -15.33 1.71
CA LYS A 67 7.62 -14.91 2.06
C LYS A 67 7.68 -13.56 2.76
N LEU A 68 6.72 -12.66 2.51
CA LEU A 68 6.61 -11.35 3.14
C LEU A 68 5.80 -11.38 4.43
N ASP A 69 5.05 -12.47 4.65
CA ASP A 69 4.08 -12.62 5.74
C ASP A 69 3.04 -11.49 5.82
N ARG A 70 2.74 -10.87 4.70
CA ARG A 70 1.74 -9.79 4.58
C ARG A 70 1.02 -9.80 3.24
N ALA A 71 -0.12 -9.12 3.20
CA ALA A 71 -0.78 -8.80 1.95
C ALA A 71 -0.08 -7.62 1.24
N VAL A 72 -0.09 -7.66 -0.08
CA VAL A 72 0.34 -6.58 -0.99
C VAL A 72 -0.79 -6.23 -1.94
N SER A 73 -0.72 -5.04 -2.55
CA SER A 73 -1.81 -4.57 -3.40
C SER A 73 -1.95 -5.39 -4.68
N PHE A 74 -0.83 -5.64 -5.37
CA PHE A 74 -0.83 -6.46 -6.58
C PHE A 74 0.47 -7.29 -6.68
N VAL A 75 0.34 -8.46 -7.28
CA VAL A 75 1.46 -9.35 -7.62
C VAL A 75 1.27 -9.80 -9.07
N LEU A 76 2.32 -9.72 -9.88
CA LEU A 76 2.38 -10.37 -11.18
C LEU A 76 2.87 -11.81 -11.00
N GLU A 77 2.29 -12.71 -11.76
CA GLU A 77 2.47 -14.15 -11.71
C GLU A 77 1.80 -14.75 -10.44
N SER A 78 2.58 -15.36 -9.56
CA SER A 78 2.07 -16.10 -8.41
C SER A 78 2.54 -15.51 -7.08
N PRO A 79 1.71 -15.49 -6.04
CA PRO A 79 2.11 -15.07 -4.70
C PRO A 79 3.23 -15.90 -4.07
N THR A 80 3.40 -17.14 -4.53
CA THR A 80 4.47 -18.05 -4.07
C THR A 80 5.78 -17.84 -4.83
N LYS A 81 5.70 -17.32 -6.05
CA LYS A 81 6.83 -16.96 -6.91
C LYS A 81 6.56 -15.64 -7.61
N PRO A 82 6.48 -14.54 -6.86
CA PRO A 82 6.19 -13.24 -7.46
C PRO A 82 7.33 -12.81 -8.36
N LYS A 83 6.99 -12.23 -9.50
CA LYS A 83 7.95 -11.60 -10.42
C LYS A 83 7.96 -10.09 -10.25
N LEU A 84 6.80 -9.50 -10.00
CA LEU A 84 6.66 -8.10 -9.65
C LEU A 84 5.70 -7.96 -8.48
N ILE A 85 6.07 -7.13 -7.52
CA ILE A 85 5.23 -6.74 -6.39
C ILE A 85 4.96 -5.24 -6.52
N LEU A 86 3.69 -4.87 -6.60
CA LEU A 86 3.25 -3.48 -6.57
C LEU A 86 2.48 -3.22 -5.28
N ASP A 87 3.03 -2.36 -4.42
CA ASP A 87 2.40 -1.95 -3.16
C ASP A 87 1.90 -0.50 -3.28
N VAL A 88 0.64 -0.29 -2.95
CA VAL A 88 -0.03 1.00 -3.10
C VAL A 88 -0.25 1.65 -1.75
N SER A 89 0.09 2.93 -1.63
CA SER A 89 -0.17 3.73 -0.45
C SER A 89 -0.58 5.15 -0.80
N TYR A 90 -1.84 5.43 -0.59
CA TYR A 90 -2.38 6.78 -0.68
C TYR A 90 -2.61 7.36 0.72
N SER A 91 -2.24 8.60 0.93
CA SER A 91 -2.41 9.28 2.22
C SER A 91 -2.93 10.68 2.04
N VAL A 92 -4.16 10.93 2.52
CA VAL A 92 -4.77 12.27 2.51
C VAL A 92 -4.09 13.18 3.53
N THR A 93 -3.80 12.64 4.72
CA THR A 93 -3.23 13.39 5.84
C THR A 93 -1.97 12.70 6.37
N THR A 94 -1.11 13.49 6.99
CA THR A 94 0.06 12.96 7.69
C THR A 94 -0.38 12.20 8.94
N SER A 95 0.02 10.94 9.05
CA SER A 95 -0.31 10.06 10.18
C SER A 95 0.82 9.07 10.47
N SER A 96 0.64 8.19 11.45
CA SER A 96 1.58 7.11 11.74
C SER A 96 1.60 6.00 10.68
N SER A 97 0.58 5.93 9.81
CA SER A 97 0.47 4.90 8.78
C SER A 97 1.62 4.94 7.77
N GLN A 98 2.17 6.13 7.44
CA GLN A 98 3.34 6.26 6.59
C GLN A 98 4.58 5.58 7.19
N GLY A 99 4.76 5.68 8.51
CA GLY A 99 5.82 4.95 9.21
C GLY A 99 5.69 3.43 9.09
N SER A 100 4.46 2.91 9.19
CA SER A 100 4.19 1.48 8.98
C SER A 100 4.46 1.05 7.54
N LYS A 101 4.15 1.90 6.56
CA LYS A 101 4.45 1.64 5.14
C LYS A 101 5.95 1.62 4.87
N LYS A 102 6.70 2.55 5.45
CA LYS A 102 8.17 2.53 5.40
C LYS A 102 8.73 1.23 5.95
N GLU A 103 8.28 0.80 7.12
CA GLU A 103 8.76 -0.43 7.73
C GLU A 103 8.39 -1.66 6.88
N ALA A 104 7.21 -1.68 6.29
CA ALA A 104 6.80 -2.72 5.35
C ALA A 104 7.71 -2.75 4.11
N ALA A 105 8.08 -1.60 3.55
CA ALA A 105 9.00 -1.52 2.40
C ALA A 105 10.39 -2.06 2.74
N ARG A 106 10.95 -1.71 3.92
CA ARG A 106 12.25 -2.24 4.39
C ARG A 106 12.25 -3.76 4.53
N LYS A 107 11.19 -4.31 5.12
CA LYS A 107 11.03 -5.78 5.24
C LYS A 107 10.91 -6.45 3.87
N THR A 108 10.18 -5.83 2.96
CA THR A 108 10.05 -6.32 1.59
C THR A 108 11.39 -6.30 0.85
N GLU A 109 12.14 -5.20 0.92
CA GLU A 109 13.49 -5.09 0.34
C GLU A 109 14.41 -6.22 0.84
N ALA A 110 14.44 -6.47 2.16
CA ALA A 110 15.29 -7.52 2.74
C ALA A 110 14.95 -8.92 2.19
N VAL A 111 13.66 -9.23 2.05
CA VAL A 111 13.22 -10.51 1.46
C VAL A 111 13.57 -10.57 -0.02
N ILE A 112 13.32 -9.51 -0.78
CA ILE A 112 13.63 -9.45 -2.22
C ILE A 112 15.13 -9.62 -2.46
N LYS A 113 15.97 -8.99 -1.63
CA LYS A 113 17.42 -9.16 -1.71
C LYS A 113 17.82 -10.61 -1.52
N ALA A 114 17.28 -11.29 -0.51
CA ALA A 114 17.55 -12.71 -0.27
C ALA A 114 17.06 -13.60 -1.45
N GLU A 115 15.92 -13.26 -2.06
CA GLU A 115 15.43 -13.95 -3.25
C GLU A 115 16.35 -13.75 -4.46
N ARG A 116 16.82 -12.52 -4.69
CA ARG A 116 17.77 -12.22 -5.76
C ARG A 116 19.11 -12.95 -5.58
N ASP A 117 19.60 -13.02 -4.36
CA ASP A 117 20.80 -13.79 -4.00
C ASP A 117 20.60 -15.29 -4.28
N ALA A 118 19.35 -15.79 -4.21
CA ALA A 118 18.96 -17.15 -4.57
C ALA A 118 18.65 -17.34 -6.08
N GLY A 119 18.81 -16.31 -6.91
CA GLY A 119 18.58 -16.37 -8.36
C GLY A 119 17.13 -16.06 -8.77
N ASN A 120 16.26 -15.61 -7.85
CA ASN A 120 14.89 -15.22 -8.15
C ASN A 120 14.81 -13.70 -8.28
N ASN A 121 14.74 -13.19 -9.51
CA ASN A 121 14.58 -11.75 -9.69
C ASN A 121 13.13 -11.33 -9.40
N ILE A 122 12.96 -10.38 -8.48
CA ILE A 122 11.66 -9.82 -8.11
C ILE A 122 11.77 -8.30 -8.22
N ILE A 123 10.84 -7.70 -8.96
CA ILE A 123 10.75 -6.24 -9.11
C ILE A 123 9.82 -5.69 -8.04
N PHE A 124 10.27 -4.67 -7.32
CA PHE A 124 9.49 -4.02 -6.27
C PHE A 124 9.13 -2.59 -6.66
N VAL A 125 7.84 -2.39 -6.88
CA VAL A 125 7.26 -1.09 -7.21
C VAL A 125 6.41 -0.58 -6.05
N ASN A 126 6.63 0.65 -5.62
CA ASN A 126 5.74 1.34 -4.70
C ASN A 126 4.98 2.45 -5.43
N PHE A 127 3.66 2.46 -5.31
CA PHE A 127 2.83 3.58 -5.73
C PHE A 127 2.51 4.44 -4.50
N LEU A 128 3.01 5.68 -4.48
CA LEU A 128 2.90 6.59 -3.35
C LEU A 128 2.28 7.91 -3.80
N ASP A 129 1.10 8.25 -3.30
CA ASP A 129 0.47 9.51 -3.63
C ASP A 129 -0.35 10.08 -2.46
N GLY A 130 -0.71 11.35 -2.58
CA GLY A 130 -1.51 12.09 -1.61
C GLY A 130 -0.72 13.07 -0.75
N ALA A 131 -1.41 14.10 -0.30
CA ALA A 131 -0.83 15.23 0.45
C ALA A 131 -0.17 14.83 1.77
N GLY A 132 -0.60 13.70 2.36
CA GLY A 132 -0.03 13.21 3.63
C GLY A 132 1.46 12.89 3.56
N TRP A 133 2.00 12.60 2.38
CA TRP A 133 3.42 12.33 2.20
C TRP A 133 4.30 13.58 2.25
N ILE A 134 3.73 14.78 2.03
CA ILE A 134 4.47 16.06 2.07
C ILE A 134 5.13 16.26 3.42
N GLY A 135 4.44 15.95 4.52
CA GLY A 135 4.97 16.04 5.88
C GLY A 135 5.87 14.89 6.32
N ARG A 136 6.07 13.87 5.46
CA ARG A 136 6.80 12.63 5.78
C ARG A 136 7.95 12.34 4.81
N GLN A 137 8.68 13.38 4.44
CA GLN A 137 9.76 13.31 3.44
C GLN A 137 10.85 12.30 3.78
N ALA A 138 11.16 12.10 5.07
CA ALA A 138 12.14 11.11 5.50
C ALA A 138 11.65 9.67 5.23
N ASP A 139 10.36 9.40 5.51
CA ASP A 139 9.77 8.09 5.25
C ASP A 139 9.63 7.83 3.74
N LEU A 140 9.27 8.86 2.97
CA LEU A 140 9.19 8.80 1.51
C LEU A 140 10.55 8.45 0.88
N ARG A 141 11.62 9.15 1.30
CA ARG A 141 12.99 8.85 0.83
C ARG A 141 13.42 7.43 1.16
N GLU A 142 13.05 6.93 2.34
CA GLU A 142 13.38 5.57 2.73
C GLU A 142 12.63 4.53 1.90
N ILE A 143 11.34 4.74 1.63
CA ILE A 143 10.59 3.84 0.74
C ILE A 143 11.20 3.86 -0.68
N HIS A 144 11.55 5.04 -1.18
CA HIS A 144 12.22 5.17 -2.48
C HIS A 144 13.53 4.38 -2.53
N ARG A 145 14.33 4.41 -1.45
CA ARG A 145 15.58 3.66 -1.37
C ARG A 145 15.38 2.14 -1.34
N CYS A 146 14.28 1.68 -0.73
CA CYS A 146 13.93 0.27 -0.60
C CYS A 146 13.21 -0.32 -1.82
N SER A 147 12.91 0.51 -2.84
CA SER A 147 12.12 0.13 -4.01
C SER A 147 12.95 0.22 -5.27
N ASP A 148 12.70 -0.63 -6.25
CA ASP A 148 13.28 -0.49 -7.58
C ASP A 148 12.66 0.71 -8.30
N TYR A 149 11.34 0.89 -8.13
CA TYR A 149 10.59 1.99 -8.73
C TYR A 149 9.58 2.59 -7.75
N VAL A 150 9.39 3.90 -7.85
CA VAL A 150 8.34 4.63 -7.13
C VAL A 150 7.49 5.40 -8.13
N LEU A 151 6.19 5.10 -8.12
CA LEU A 151 5.20 5.71 -8.99
C LEU A 151 4.23 6.58 -8.20
N ASN A 152 3.58 7.51 -8.89
CA ASN A 152 2.45 8.29 -8.45
C ASN A 152 1.50 8.52 -9.65
N PHE A 153 0.39 9.26 -9.48
CA PHE A 153 -0.54 9.51 -10.58
C PHE A 153 0.08 10.27 -11.76
N GLN A 154 1.08 11.11 -11.53
CA GLN A 154 1.71 11.89 -12.60
C GLN A 154 2.59 11.02 -13.50
N ASN A 155 3.16 9.95 -12.95
CA ASN A 155 4.07 9.06 -13.68
C ASN A 155 3.56 7.61 -13.78
N MET A 156 2.26 7.36 -13.53
CA MET A 156 1.68 6.02 -13.57
C MET A 156 1.86 5.34 -14.93
N GLY A 157 1.90 6.10 -16.02
CA GLY A 157 2.17 5.58 -17.36
C GLY A 157 3.51 4.84 -17.49
N LEU A 158 4.50 5.16 -16.64
CA LEU A 158 5.77 4.43 -16.59
C LEU A 158 5.62 2.98 -16.13
N LEU A 159 4.47 2.57 -15.62
CA LEU A 159 4.22 1.16 -15.25
C LEU A 159 4.36 0.25 -16.48
N GLU A 160 3.93 0.71 -17.66
CA GLU A 160 4.12 -0.03 -18.91
C GLU A 160 5.60 -0.13 -19.26
N ASP A 161 6.34 0.99 -19.22
CA ASP A 161 7.77 0.99 -19.53
C ASP A 161 8.57 0.09 -18.57
N ILE A 162 8.18 0.03 -17.28
CA ILE A 162 8.80 -0.86 -16.29
C ILE A 162 8.55 -2.32 -16.67
N ILE A 163 7.31 -2.69 -17.02
CA ILE A 163 6.97 -4.06 -17.41
C ILE A 163 7.68 -4.41 -18.72
N ASP A 164 7.67 -3.54 -19.72
CA ASP A 164 8.36 -3.73 -20.99
C ASP A 164 9.88 -3.96 -20.81
N ALA A 165 10.51 -3.19 -19.91
CA ALA A 165 11.94 -3.30 -19.63
C ALA A 165 12.33 -4.63 -18.96
N HIS A 166 11.39 -5.28 -18.29
CA HIS A 166 11.63 -6.53 -17.55
C HIS A 166 10.86 -7.72 -18.11
N ILE A 167 10.27 -7.59 -19.31
CA ILE A 167 9.38 -8.61 -19.86
C ILE A 167 10.03 -10.00 -19.97
N ASP A 168 11.34 -10.05 -20.26
CA ASP A 168 12.10 -11.31 -20.37
C ASP A 168 12.33 -11.97 -19.00
N GLU A 169 12.09 -11.26 -17.91
CA GLU A 169 12.25 -11.74 -16.53
C GLU A 169 10.91 -12.06 -15.87
N LEU A 170 9.80 -11.56 -16.44
CA LEU A 170 8.43 -11.78 -16.00
C LEU A 170 7.82 -13.01 -16.66
#